data_4346c1c785bd92a8c00e5e838b166220
#
_entry.id   4346c1c785bd92a8c00e5e838b166220
#
_cell.length_a   1.000
_cell.length_b   1.000
_cell.length_c   1.000
_cell.angle_alpha   90.00
_cell.angle_beta   90.00
_cell.angle_gamma   90.00
#
_symmetry.space_group_name_H-M   'P 1'
#
loop_
_entity.id
_entity.type
_entity.pdbx_description
1 polymer ?
#
loop_
_entity_poly.entity_id
_entity_poly.type
_entity_poly.pdbx_seq_one_letter_code
_entity_poly.pdbx_strand_id
1 'polypeptide(L)'
;MSTAIATGTVNPPYGAGFLSSVRPQKGATCRNVRVLLRSNFIKGALSINSTMGACCLPDRTKTAHPVKATVRQDTVTPSRYEFPSAPILLPDGPWKEIPGGVTAPVGFKAAGMYADLRALGEKPDLALIFCEEDAVVAGTFTKNLMAAAPVVYCKDVLANSQTARAVLINAGQANAATGDAGYQDTLACAQAVAKLLGVDTGAVLIESTGVIGHRIKKGPLIDSLPQLVSSLSSSEEAANAAAVAITTTDLVSKSVAVETTIGGTSVKLGGIAKGSGMIHPDMATMLGVVTTDASVSVDVWRSMVLTAVNRSFNQITVDGDTSTNDTLLGLASGKAGAPLIDSLESTEAQQLQSALDAVLQGLAKSIAWDGEGATCLIEVKVTGAESEAAAATVAKSVASSSLVKAAVYGRDPNWGRIACAAGYSGVDFDPNKLRIHLGEFLLMEAGQPIAFDRAAASAYLKKAGDTHGTVEMSLSVGSGPGKSYAWGCDLSYDYVKINAEYTT
;
A
#
# COMPACT_ATOMS: atom_id res chain seq x y z
N MET A 1 60.40 31.23 11.09
CA MET A 1 61.14 30.45 10.09
C MET A 1 60.08 29.58 9.40
N SER A 2 59.41 30.05 8.42
CA SER A 2 59.74 30.14 7.00
C SER A 2 60.11 28.81 6.38
N THR A 3 59.26 28.36 5.52
CA THR A 3 59.32 27.96 4.11
C THR A 3 58.51 26.66 3.91
N ALA A 4 57.76 26.36 2.91
CA ALA A 4 57.27 26.89 1.67
C ALA A 4 56.57 25.72 0.92
N ILE A 5 55.47 25.99 0.39
CA ILE A 5 54.74 25.57 -0.80
C ILE A 5 55.46 24.57 -1.75
N ALA A 6 54.70 23.52 -2.18
CA ALA A 6 54.82 22.97 -3.51
C ALA A 6 53.48 22.45 -4.02
N THR A 7 52.92 23.13 -5.02
CA THR A 7 51.82 22.75 -5.88
C THR A 7 52.32 21.78 -6.95
N GLY A 8 51.55 20.74 -7.20
CA GLY A 8 51.79 19.81 -8.30
C GLY A 8 50.49 19.47 -9.04
N THR A 9 50.25 20.22 -10.11
CA THR A 9 49.26 19.94 -11.15
C THR A 9 49.79 18.89 -12.10
N VAL A 10 49.00 17.85 -12.40
CA VAL A 10 49.23 16.96 -13.55
C VAL A 10 47.95 16.86 -14.32
N ASN A 11 47.99 17.35 -15.55
CA ASN A 11 46.98 17.19 -16.59
C ASN A 11 47.19 15.89 -17.39
N PRO A 12 46.17 15.38 -18.06
CA PRO A 12 46.21 14.15 -18.85
C PRO A 12 46.59 14.41 -20.32
N PRO A 13 46.95 13.41 -21.12
CA PRO A 13 47.04 13.54 -22.56
C PRO A 13 46.00 12.76 -23.37
N TYR A 14 45.38 13.46 -24.28
CA TYR A 14 45.07 13.20 -25.68
C TYR A 14 44.19 12.03 -26.15
N GLY A 15 43.20 12.43 -26.98
CA GLY A 15 42.92 11.84 -28.26
C GLY A 15 41.72 12.50 -28.96
N ALA A 16 41.99 13.40 -29.86
CA ALA A 16 41.03 14.06 -30.74
C ALA A 16 40.74 13.26 -32.01
N GLY A 17 39.55 13.50 -32.60
CA GLY A 17 39.22 13.29 -34.01
C GLY A 17 37.93 12.53 -34.24
N PHE A 18 36.91 12.98 -34.84
CA PHE A 18 36.62 13.61 -36.10
C PHE A 18 35.16 14.07 -36.12
N LEU A 19 34.93 15.34 -36.39
CA LEU A 19 33.69 15.88 -36.89
C LEU A 19 33.51 15.58 -38.35
N SER A 20 32.40 15.00 -38.79
CA SER A 20 31.91 15.14 -40.14
C SER A 20 30.43 15.50 -40.14
N SER A 21 30.20 16.73 -40.63
CA SER A 21 28.93 17.35 -40.95
C SER A 21 28.26 16.66 -42.13
N VAL A 22 26.98 16.31 -42.00
CA VAL A 22 26.10 16.02 -43.15
C VAL A 22 24.84 16.87 -43.02
N ARG A 23 24.65 17.77 -44.04
CA ARG A 23 23.44 18.60 -44.23
C ARG A 23 22.27 17.73 -44.76
N PRO A 24 21.01 18.10 -44.53
CA PRO A 24 19.86 17.36 -45.01
C PRO A 24 19.54 17.70 -46.47
N GLN A 25 19.27 16.65 -47.24
CA GLN A 25 18.61 16.78 -48.55
C GLN A 25 17.10 16.59 -48.40
N LYS A 26 16.36 17.48 -49.05
CA LYS A 26 14.90 17.49 -49.21
C LYS A 26 14.46 16.47 -50.26
N GLY A 27 13.32 15.80 -49.98
CA GLY A 27 12.35 15.37 -50.99
C GLY A 27 12.39 13.94 -51.43
N ALA A 28 11.45 13.12 -50.91
CA ALA A 28 10.84 12.02 -51.65
C ALA A 28 9.47 11.69 -51.07
N THR A 29 8.52 11.65 -51.95
CA THR A 29 7.08 11.42 -51.82
C THR A 29 6.72 10.07 -51.22
N CYS A 30 5.73 10.08 -50.34
CA CYS A 30 5.07 8.95 -49.74
C CYS A 30 4.31 8.11 -50.81
N ARG A 31 4.64 6.84 -51.00
CA ARG A 31 3.82 5.87 -51.70
C ARG A 31 3.09 4.97 -50.70
N ASN A 32 1.77 4.97 -50.80
CA ASN A 32 0.87 4.10 -50.06
C ASN A 32 1.17 2.61 -50.28
N VAL A 33 1.44 1.89 -49.19
CA VAL A 33 1.41 0.42 -49.18
C VAL A 33 0.09 -0.02 -48.52
N ARG A 34 -0.83 -0.55 -49.32
CA ARG A 34 -2.03 -1.25 -48.85
C ARG A 34 -1.60 -2.68 -48.48
N VAL A 35 -1.76 -3.01 -47.21
CA VAL A 35 -1.71 -4.41 -46.73
C VAL A 35 -3.12 -4.98 -46.79
N LEU A 36 -3.32 -6.00 -47.63
CA LEU A 36 -4.54 -6.77 -47.75
C LEU A 36 -4.58 -7.84 -46.65
N LEU A 37 -5.41 -7.64 -45.64
CA LEU A 37 -5.81 -8.68 -44.69
C LEU A 37 -7.02 -9.43 -45.27
N ARG A 38 -6.83 -10.72 -45.59
CA ARG A 38 -7.94 -11.65 -45.92
C ARG A 38 -8.56 -12.13 -44.60
N SER A 39 -9.82 -11.75 -44.35
CA SER A 39 -10.64 -12.34 -43.31
C SER A 39 -11.55 -13.41 -43.94
N ASN A 40 -11.46 -14.64 -43.45
CA ASN A 40 -12.43 -15.69 -43.76
C ASN A 40 -13.64 -15.52 -42.81
N PHE A 41 -14.77 -15.12 -43.38
CA PHE A 41 -16.09 -15.14 -42.71
C PHE A 41 -16.80 -16.47 -42.98
N ILE A 42 -17.17 -17.17 -41.92
CA ILE A 42 -18.17 -18.23 -41.96
C ILE A 42 -19.54 -17.58 -41.67
N LYS A 43 -20.44 -17.69 -42.64
CA LYS A 43 -21.83 -17.22 -42.55
C LYS A 43 -22.65 -18.24 -41.77
N GLY A 44 -23.31 -17.79 -40.70
CA GLY A 44 -24.48 -18.46 -40.12
C GLY A 44 -25.62 -17.46 -40.07
N ALA A 45 -26.63 -17.63 -40.93
CA ALA A 45 -27.81 -16.79 -40.99
C ALA A 45 -28.86 -17.30 -40.00
N LEU A 46 -29.41 -16.43 -39.17
CA LEU A 46 -30.67 -16.62 -38.48
C LEU A 46 -31.59 -15.44 -38.79
N SER A 47 -32.67 -15.76 -39.51
CA SER A 47 -33.76 -14.88 -39.88
C SER A 47 -34.72 -14.69 -38.70
N ILE A 48 -35.03 -13.43 -38.35
CA ILE A 48 -36.19 -13.11 -37.50
C ILE A 48 -37.07 -12.12 -38.24
N ASN A 49 -38.29 -12.59 -38.56
CA ASN A 49 -39.35 -11.81 -39.17
C ASN A 49 -39.92 -10.77 -38.19
N SER A 50 -40.00 -9.52 -38.65
CA SER A 50 -40.77 -8.47 -37.99
C SER A 50 -42.15 -8.36 -38.64
N THR A 51 -43.21 -8.59 -37.89
CA THR A 51 -44.59 -8.22 -38.26
C THR A 51 -44.99 -6.98 -37.47
N MET A 52 -45.22 -5.89 -38.18
CA MET A 52 -45.89 -4.70 -37.66
C MET A 52 -47.38 -4.99 -37.49
N GLY A 53 -47.92 -4.72 -36.32
CA GLY A 53 -49.35 -4.64 -36.05
C GLY A 53 -49.67 -3.27 -35.47
N ALA A 54 -50.30 -2.41 -36.28
CA ALA A 54 -50.92 -1.17 -35.82
C ALA A 54 -52.22 -1.49 -35.08
N CYS A 55 -52.45 -0.93 -33.90
CA CYS A 55 -53.79 -0.89 -33.33
C CYS A 55 -54.02 0.39 -32.52
N CYS A 56 -55.23 0.89 -32.76
CA CYS A 56 -55.77 2.19 -32.43
C CYS A 56 -55.89 2.50 -30.94
N LEU A 57 -55.80 3.81 -30.64
CA LEU A 57 -56.19 4.43 -29.37
C LEU A 57 -57.72 4.44 -29.19
N PRO A 58 -58.26 4.35 -28.00
CA PRO A 58 -59.43 5.11 -27.59
C PRO A 58 -59.17 6.05 -26.43
N ASP A 59 -59.61 7.27 -26.65
CA ASP A 59 -59.78 8.36 -25.71
C ASP A 59 -60.78 8.00 -24.57
N ARG A 60 -60.39 8.19 -23.31
CA ARG A 60 -61.34 8.35 -22.20
C ARG A 60 -60.74 9.18 -21.06
N THR A 61 -61.20 10.43 -21.02
CA THR A 61 -61.26 11.26 -19.81
C THR A 61 -61.97 10.53 -18.66
N LYS A 62 -61.27 10.30 -17.53
CA LYS A 62 -61.90 10.08 -16.22
C LYS A 62 -61.04 10.69 -15.09
N THR A 63 -61.73 11.53 -14.36
CA THR A 63 -61.47 12.19 -13.08
C THR A 63 -60.53 11.47 -12.13
N ALA A 64 -59.51 12.20 -11.68
CA ALA A 64 -58.56 11.79 -10.62
C ALA A 64 -59.18 11.91 -9.25
N HIS A 65 -59.20 10.84 -8.47
CA HIS A 65 -59.33 10.86 -7.03
C HIS A 65 -57.92 10.86 -6.40
N PRO A 66 -57.70 11.61 -5.29
CA PRO A 66 -56.38 11.62 -4.65
C PRO A 66 -56.12 10.32 -3.91
N VAL A 67 -55.17 9.53 -4.41
CA VAL A 67 -54.61 8.39 -3.67
C VAL A 67 -53.62 8.93 -2.63
N LYS A 68 -53.96 8.78 -1.35
CA LYS A 68 -53.00 8.98 -0.25
C LYS A 68 -51.86 7.99 -0.43
N ALA A 69 -50.68 8.50 -0.81
CA ALA A 69 -49.46 7.72 -0.80
C ALA A 69 -49.06 7.45 0.68
N THR A 70 -49.33 6.24 1.12
CA THR A 70 -48.72 5.71 2.34
C THR A 70 -47.25 5.44 2.01
N VAL A 71 -46.35 6.31 2.50
CA VAL A 71 -44.90 6.05 2.47
C VAL A 71 -44.67 4.85 3.34
N ARG A 72 -44.52 3.68 2.75
CA ARG A 72 -43.87 2.55 3.40
C ARG A 72 -42.41 2.96 3.55
N GLN A 73 -41.97 3.17 4.78
CA GLN A 73 -40.58 3.11 5.16
C GLN A 73 -40.13 1.66 5.01
N ASP A 74 -39.74 1.28 3.79
CA ASP A 74 -38.94 0.09 3.62
C ASP A 74 -37.60 0.40 4.28
N THR A 75 -37.40 -0.14 5.47
CA THR A 75 -36.07 -0.26 6.08
C THR A 75 -35.25 -1.14 5.13
N VAL A 76 -34.49 -0.48 4.24
CA VAL A 76 -33.46 -1.14 3.45
C VAL A 76 -32.44 -1.64 4.45
N THR A 77 -32.51 -2.91 4.79
CA THR A 77 -31.42 -3.60 5.46
C THR A 77 -30.21 -3.48 4.54
N PRO A 78 -29.09 -2.88 4.98
CA PRO A 78 -27.92 -2.79 4.13
C PRO A 78 -27.53 -4.22 3.73
N SER A 79 -27.45 -4.52 2.45
CA SER A 79 -26.87 -5.76 1.97
C SER A 79 -25.47 -5.82 2.54
N ARG A 80 -25.16 -6.79 3.41
CA ARG A 80 -23.81 -7.02 3.90
C ARG A 80 -22.97 -7.38 2.69
N TYR A 81 -22.18 -6.42 2.21
CA TYR A 81 -21.15 -6.70 1.24
C TYR A 81 -20.07 -7.51 1.98
N GLU A 82 -20.09 -8.82 1.79
CA GLU A 82 -19.08 -9.71 2.38
C GLU A 82 -17.79 -9.62 1.58
N PHE A 83 -16.77 -8.99 2.15
CA PHE A 83 -15.43 -8.90 1.60
C PHE A 83 -14.47 -9.63 2.54
N PRO A 84 -13.67 -10.59 2.05
CA PRO A 84 -12.82 -11.39 2.92
C PRO A 84 -11.72 -10.54 3.55
N SER A 85 -11.22 -10.98 4.72
CA SER A 85 -10.08 -10.38 5.41
C SER A 85 -8.81 -11.16 5.15
N ALA A 86 -7.68 -10.45 5.06
CA ALA A 86 -6.36 -11.06 4.96
C ALA A 86 -5.98 -11.79 6.25
N PRO A 87 -5.17 -12.85 6.18
CA PRO A 87 -4.45 -13.33 7.35
C PRO A 87 -3.45 -12.25 7.80
N ILE A 88 -3.44 -11.95 9.10
CA ILE A 88 -2.48 -11.03 9.70
C ILE A 88 -1.37 -11.83 10.36
N LEU A 89 -0.18 -11.79 9.76
CA LEU A 89 0.99 -12.55 10.21
C LEU A 89 1.80 -11.71 11.21
N LEU A 90 1.28 -11.55 12.43
CA LEU A 90 1.96 -10.83 13.50
C LEU A 90 3.22 -11.60 13.93
N PRO A 91 4.34 -10.90 14.19
CA PRO A 91 5.48 -11.50 14.88
C PRO A 91 5.11 -11.80 16.34
N ASP A 92 5.80 -12.77 16.95
CA ASP A 92 5.65 -13.08 18.37
C ASP A 92 6.12 -11.91 19.24
N GLY A 93 5.39 -11.65 20.35
CA GLY A 93 5.74 -10.58 21.28
C GLY A 93 4.75 -10.43 22.44
N PRO A 94 4.99 -9.44 23.33
CA PRO A 94 4.16 -9.20 24.51
C PRO A 94 2.86 -8.46 24.19
N TRP A 95 2.15 -8.89 23.19
CA TRP A 95 0.86 -8.36 22.77
C TRP A 95 -0.13 -9.49 22.49
N LYS A 96 -1.40 -9.14 22.55
CA LYS A 96 -2.52 -10.02 22.20
C LYS A 96 -3.32 -9.36 21.09
N GLU A 97 -3.60 -10.11 20.04
CA GLU A 97 -4.55 -9.68 19.01
C GLU A 97 -5.95 -9.53 19.60
N ILE A 98 -6.62 -8.43 19.25
CA ILE A 98 -7.98 -8.10 19.67
C ILE A 98 -8.80 -7.64 18.46
N PRO A 99 -10.15 -7.73 18.51
CA PRO A 99 -11.01 -7.17 17.46
C PRO A 99 -11.01 -5.64 17.46
N GLY A 100 -11.53 -5.05 16.38
CA GLY A 100 -11.83 -3.63 16.28
C GLY A 100 -10.90 -2.81 15.37
N GLY A 101 -9.77 -3.36 14.90
CA GLY A 101 -8.91 -2.63 13.96
C GLY A 101 -8.61 -1.20 14.45
N VAL A 102 -8.76 -0.18 13.59
CA VAL A 102 -8.48 1.24 13.93
C VAL A 102 -9.41 1.84 15.00
N THR A 103 -10.51 1.18 15.34
CA THR A 103 -11.43 1.65 16.40
C THR A 103 -11.19 0.97 17.75
N ALA A 104 -10.28 -0.03 17.83
CA ALA A 104 -9.96 -0.69 19.09
C ALA A 104 -9.33 0.24 20.14
N PRO A 105 -8.43 1.19 19.79
CA PRO A 105 -7.94 2.18 20.73
C PRO A 105 -9.03 3.19 21.14
N VAL A 106 -8.99 3.61 22.40
CA VAL A 106 -10.00 4.53 22.96
C VAL A 106 -9.93 5.90 22.28
N GLY A 107 -11.10 6.45 21.94
CA GLY A 107 -11.26 7.77 21.32
C GLY A 107 -11.42 7.74 19.81
N PHE A 108 -11.33 6.57 19.16
CA PHE A 108 -11.45 6.44 17.71
C PHE A 108 -12.79 5.87 17.26
N LYS A 109 -13.30 6.44 16.17
CA LYS A 109 -14.47 5.97 15.42
C LYS A 109 -14.10 5.85 13.96
N ALA A 110 -14.79 4.97 13.23
CA ALA A 110 -14.63 4.82 11.80
C ALA A 110 -15.98 4.68 11.10
N ALA A 111 -15.99 4.90 9.80
CA ALA A 111 -17.08 4.61 8.91
C ALA A 111 -16.56 4.27 7.52
N GLY A 112 -17.26 3.44 6.79
CA GLY A 112 -16.98 3.12 5.39
C GLY A 112 -18.28 2.92 4.62
N MET A 113 -18.38 3.47 3.39
CA MET A 113 -19.58 3.36 2.57
C MET A 113 -19.27 3.45 1.08
N TYR A 114 -20.25 3.10 0.27
CA TYR A 114 -20.25 3.38 -1.16
C TYR A 114 -20.69 4.84 -1.40
N ALA A 115 -19.92 5.58 -2.21
CA ALA A 115 -20.15 6.99 -2.53
C ALA A 115 -20.07 7.28 -4.04
N ASP A 116 -20.21 6.26 -4.91
CA ASP A 116 -20.14 6.37 -6.38
C ASP A 116 -18.82 6.97 -6.89
N LEU A 117 -17.72 6.71 -6.20
CA LEU A 117 -16.40 7.21 -6.61
C LEU A 117 -15.74 6.29 -7.63
N ARG A 118 -15.96 4.98 -7.55
CA ARG A 118 -15.44 4.00 -8.51
C ARG A 118 -16.12 4.09 -9.86
N ALA A 119 -15.47 3.57 -10.88
CA ALA A 119 -16.04 3.51 -12.23
C ALA A 119 -17.09 2.38 -12.37
N LEU A 120 -16.94 1.29 -11.61
CA LEU A 120 -17.78 0.10 -11.69
C LEU A 120 -18.03 -0.52 -10.30
N GLY A 121 -19.22 -1.09 -10.13
CA GLY A 121 -19.63 -1.85 -8.95
C GLY A 121 -20.11 -0.98 -7.79
N GLU A 122 -20.56 -1.66 -6.73
CA GLU A 122 -21.10 -1.05 -5.49
C GLU A 122 -20.20 -1.33 -4.26
N LYS A 123 -18.93 -1.70 -4.48
CA LYS A 123 -17.96 -1.89 -3.39
C LYS A 123 -17.77 -0.55 -2.68
N PRO A 124 -17.76 -0.51 -1.33
CA PRO A 124 -17.44 0.69 -0.57
C PRO A 124 -16.16 1.37 -1.08
N ASP A 125 -16.16 2.70 -1.15
CA ASP A 125 -15.09 3.49 -1.77
C ASP A 125 -14.79 4.83 -1.06
N LEU A 126 -15.45 5.07 0.08
CA LEU A 126 -15.22 6.23 0.94
C LEU A 126 -15.17 5.81 2.40
N ALA A 127 -14.07 6.14 3.09
CA ALA A 127 -13.87 5.86 4.50
C ALA A 127 -13.55 7.15 5.27
N LEU A 128 -13.93 7.17 6.54
CA LEU A 128 -13.60 8.23 7.49
C LEU A 128 -13.15 7.59 8.81
N ILE A 129 -11.97 7.99 9.30
CA ILE A 129 -11.49 7.68 10.63
C ILE A 129 -11.48 8.99 11.40
N PHE A 130 -12.05 8.99 12.60
CA PHE A 130 -12.24 10.18 13.42
C PHE A 130 -11.78 9.93 14.85
N CYS A 131 -11.02 10.88 15.42
CA CYS A 131 -10.70 10.94 16.83
C CYS A 131 -11.57 12.02 17.50
N GLU A 132 -12.19 11.66 18.61
CA GLU A 132 -13.08 12.57 19.36
C GLU A 132 -12.35 13.78 19.98
N GLU A 133 -11.03 13.67 20.10
CA GLU A 133 -10.14 14.71 20.62
C GLU A 133 -8.93 14.90 19.69
N ASP A 134 -8.13 15.94 19.94
CA ASP A 134 -6.92 16.18 19.18
C ASP A 134 -5.89 15.06 19.43
N ALA A 135 -5.70 14.21 18.42
CA ALA A 135 -4.71 13.14 18.47
C ALA A 135 -3.34 13.65 17.99
N VAL A 136 -2.28 13.31 18.72
CA VAL A 136 -0.91 13.53 18.23
C VAL A 136 -0.74 12.78 16.91
N VAL A 137 -0.22 13.47 15.88
CA VAL A 137 -0.15 12.91 14.53
C VAL A 137 1.26 12.81 13.99
N ALA A 138 1.52 11.70 13.31
CA ALA A 138 2.70 11.48 12.49
C ALA A 138 2.27 11.05 11.08
N GLY A 139 3.02 11.47 10.05
CA GLY A 139 2.77 11.05 8.67
C GLY A 139 4.06 10.69 7.96
N THR A 140 4.04 9.62 7.19
CA THR A 140 5.09 9.26 6.23
C THR A 140 4.50 9.22 4.83
N PHE A 141 5.26 9.67 3.83
CA PHE A 141 4.76 9.95 2.49
C PHE A 141 5.72 9.48 1.42
N THR A 142 5.18 9.16 0.26
CA THR A 142 5.97 8.83 -0.93
C THR A 142 7.04 9.87 -1.23
N LYS A 143 8.22 9.39 -1.67
CA LYS A 143 9.30 10.21 -2.23
C LYS A 143 9.19 10.39 -3.75
N ASN A 144 8.17 9.80 -4.37
CA ASN A 144 7.93 9.95 -5.80
C ASN A 144 7.74 11.44 -6.13
N LEU A 145 8.48 11.95 -7.11
CA LEU A 145 8.40 13.36 -7.53
C LEU A 145 7.02 13.72 -8.11
N MET A 146 6.25 12.71 -8.56
CA MET A 146 4.88 12.86 -9.02
C MET A 146 3.86 12.71 -7.88
N ALA A 147 4.23 13.14 -6.66
CA ALA A 147 3.35 13.05 -5.50
C ALA A 147 1.96 13.63 -5.78
N ALA A 148 0.93 12.89 -5.38
CA ALA A 148 -0.46 13.27 -5.58
C ALA A 148 -0.86 14.50 -4.76
N ALA A 149 -1.88 15.22 -5.19
CA ALA A 149 -2.38 16.40 -4.49
C ALA A 149 -2.75 16.15 -3.01
N PRO A 150 -3.38 15.02 -2.62
CA PRO A 150 -3.62 14.68 -1.20
C PRO A 150 -2.32 14.54 -0.39
N VAL A 151 -1.27 13.97 -0.98
CA VAL A 151 0.05 13.85 -0.33
C VAL A 151 0.65 15.23 -0.05
N VAL A 152 0.60 16.13 -1.04
CA VAL A 152 1.08 17.52 -0.88
C VAL A 152 0.26 18.23 0.20
N TYR A 153 -1.05 18.14 0.15
CA TYR A 153 -1.96 18.72 1.14
C TYR A 153 -1.64 18.22 2.57
N CYS A 154 -1.49 16.91 2.77
CA CYS A 154 -1.18 16.37 4.09
C CYS A 154 0.20 16.83 4.60
N LYS A 155 1.21 16.92 3.72
CA LYS A 155 2.52 17.49 4.08
C LYS A 155 2.40 18.95 4.54
N ASP A 156 1.61 19.76 3.83
CA ASP A 156 1.37 21.16 4.20
C ASP A 156 0.66 21.30 5.54
N VAL A 157 -0.35 20.46 5.80
CA VAL A 157 -1.05 20.41 7.09
C VAL A 157 -0.09 20.03 8.21
N LEU A 158 0.68 18.95 8.06
CA LEU A 158 1.57 18.44 9.11
C LEU A 158 2.82 19.31 9.35
N ALA A 159 3.16 20.18 8.41
CA ALA A 159 4.19 21.20 8.62
C ALA A 159 3.74 22.28 9.63
N ASN A 160 2.43 22.49 9.77
CA ASN A 160 1.83 23.54 10.59
C ASN A 160 1.02 23.00 11.79
N SER A 161 0.74 21.70 11.86
CA SER A 161 -0.03 21.08 12.94
C SER A 161 0.73 19.89 13.55
N GLN A 162 0.55 19.73 14.85
CA GLN A 162 1.06 18.59 15.61
C GLN A 162 -0.03 17.55 15.91
N THR A 163 -1.29 17.90 15.66
CA THR A 163 -2.46 17.07 15.93
C THR A 163 -3.39 17.00 14.73
N ALA A 164 -4.21 15.95 14.70
CA ALA A 164 -5.29 15.77 13.74
C ALA A 164 -6.49 15.12 14.40
N ARG A 165 -7.68 15.30 13.79
CA ARG A 165 -8.95 14.76 14.26
C ARG A 165 -9.54 13.74 13.28
N ALA A 166 -9.28 13.90 11.99
CA ALA A 166 -9.91 13.05 10.98
C ALA A 166 -8.97 12.68 9.84
N VAL A 167 -9.17 11.48 9.28
CA VAL A 167 -8.58 11.03 8.02
C VAL A 167 -9.72 10.60 7.12
N LEU A 168 -9.93 11.33 6.01
CA LEU A 168 -10.86 10.95 4.95
C LEU A 168 -10.09 10.21 3.85
N ILE A 169 -10.59 9.07 3.41
CA ILE A 169 -9.93 8.22 2.42
C ILE A 169 -10.89 7.90 1.30
N ASN A 170 -10.54 8.22 0.05
CA ASN A 170 -11.31 7.83 -1.12
C ASN A 170 -10.57 6.79 -1.97
N ALA A 171 -11.32 5.82 -2.52
CA ALA A 171 -10.84 4.82 -3.46
C ALA A 171 -11.59 4.90 -4.79
N GLY A 172 -10.88 5.26 -5.87
CA GLY A 172 -11.44 5.43 -7.21
C GLY A 172 -10.62 6.38 -8.08
N GLN A 173 -10.21 7.51 -7.53
CA GLN A 173 -9.32 8.47 -8.16
C GLN A 173 -8.12 8.73 -7.26
N ALA A 174 -6.91 8.58 -7.83
CA ALA A 174 -5.66 8.88 -7.12
C ALA A 174 -5.48 10.39 -6.88
N ASN A 175 -6.11 11.23 -7.69
CA ASN A 175 -5.90 12.68 -7.70
C ASN A 175 -4.41 13.04 -7.84
N ALA A 176 -3.69 12.22 -8.62
CA ALA A 176 -2.29 12.39 -8.97
C ALA A 176 -2.17 12.93 -10.40
N ALA A 177 -1.14 13.73 -10.69
CA ALA A 177 -0.95 14.44 -11.96
C ALA A 177 -2.15 15.34 -12.34
N THR A 178 -2.79 15.95 -11.36
CA THR A 178 -4.00 16.78 -11.52
C THR A 178 -3.76 18.29 -11.27
N GLY A 179 -2.50 18.65 -10.97
CA GLY A 179 -2.07 20.04 -10.77
C GLY A 179 -2.81 20.77 -9.65
N ASP A 180 -2.84 22.09 -9.71
CA ASP A 180 -3.48 22.95 -8.70
C ASP A 180 -4.97 22.64 -8.52
N ALA A 181 -5.65 22.25 -9.60
CA ALA A 181 -7.07 21.92 -9.53
C ALA A 181 -7.32 20.69 -8.63
N GLY A 182 -6.43 19.68 -8.65
CA GLY A 182 -6.50 18.52 -7.76
C GLY A 182 -6.24 18.90 -6.30
N TYR A 183 -5.33 19.84 -6.04
CA TYR A 183 -5.10 20.36 -4.69
C TYR A 183 -6.33 21.11 -4.15
N GLN A 184 -6.97 21.94 -4.97
CA GLN A 184 -8.18 22.65 -4.60
C GLN A 184 -9.36 21.71 -4.35
N ASP A 185 -9.46 20.59 -5.08
CA ASP A 185 -10.47 19.57 -4.79
C ASP A 185 -10.21 18.87 -3.45
N THR A 186 -8.96 18.55 -3.15
CA THR A 186 -8.55 17.99 -1.86
C THR A 186 -8.91 18.92 -0.71
N LEU A 187 -8.57 20.20 -0.83
CA LEU A 187 -8.89 21.23 0.17
C LEU A 187 -10.42 21.38 0.36
N ALA A 188 -11.18 21.37 -0.73
CA ALA A 188 -12.65 21.47 -0.64
C ALA A 188 -13.27 20.25 0.09
N CYS A 189 -12.75 19.04 -0.14
CA CYS A 189 -13.19 17.85 0.60
C CYS A 189 -12.83 17.96 2.08
N ALA A 190 -11.63 18.40 2.44
CA ALA A 190 -11.21 18.60 3.82
C ALA A 190 -12.09 19.63 4.54
N GLN A 191 -12.39 20.76 3.90
CA GLN A 191 -13.29 21.79 4.42
C GLN A 191 -14.70 21.27 4.67
N ALA A 192 -15.22 20.45 3.75
CA ALA A 192 -16.56 19.87 3.89
C ALA A 192 -16.64 18.89 5.06
N VAL A 193 -15.64 18.03 5.27
CA VAL A 193 -15.55 17.14 6.44
C VAL A 193 -15.42 17.96 7.73
N ALA A 194 -14.50 18.91 7.76
CA ALA A 194 -14.24 19.76 8.92
C ALA A 194 -15.52 20.47 9.40
N LYS A 195 -16.29 21.00 8.46
CA LYS A 195 -17.57 21.67 8.74
C LYS A 195 -18.59 20.72 9.38
N LEU A 196 -18.70 19.48 8.90
CA LEU A 196 -19.66 18.50 9.43
C LEU A 196 -19.24 17.96 10.79
N LEU A 197 -17.95 17.80 11.03
CA LEU A 197 -17.39 17.35 12.30
C LEU A 197 -17.26 18.47 13.34
N GLY A 198 -17.39 19.73 12.95
CA GLY A 198 -17.18 20.88 13.83
C GLY A 198 -15.72 21.06 14.26
N VAL A 199 -14.77 20.77 13.38
CA VAL A 199 -13.32 20.88 13.61
C VAL A 199 -12.67 21.85 12.62
N ASP A 200 -11.43 22.25 12.88
CA ASP A 200 -10.67 23.05 11.94
C ASP A 200 -10.26 22.24 10.70
N THR A 201 -10.19 22.88 9.52
CA THR A 201 -9.76 22.23 8.28
C THR A 201 -8.35 21.63 8.42
N GLY A 202 -7.45 22.28 9.13
CA GLY A 202 -6.10 21.77 9.43
C GLY A 202 -6.06 20.56 10.36
N ALA A 203 -7.20 20.14 10.92
CA ALA A 203 -7.32 18.89 11.68
C ALA A 203 -7.81 17.71 10.83
N VAL A 204 -8.04 17.90 9.51
CA VAL A 204 -8.51 16.87 8.58
C VAL A 204 -7.41 16.55 7.58
N LEU A 205 -7.03 15.28 7.51
CA LEU A 205 -6.09 14.73 6.54
C LEU A 205 -6.84 13.95 5.44
N ILE A 206 -6.28 13.88 4.26
CA ILE A 206 -6.91 13.22 3.10
C ILE A 206 -5.94 12.21 2.50
N GLU A 207 -6.43 11.00 2.30
CA GLU A 207 -5.76 9.98 1.48
C GLU A 207 -6.61 9.65 0.27
N SER A 208 -5.99 9.39 -0.87
CA SER A 208 -6.67 9.03 -2.11
C SER A 208 -5.95 7.89 -2.82
N THR A 209 -6.71 7.02 -3.47
CA THR A 209 -6.15 5.94 -4.28
C THR A 209 -7.07 5.64 -5.48
N GLY A 210 -6.53 4.97 -6.50
CA GLY A 210 -7.25 4.61 -7.72
C GLY A 210 -6.57 5.15 -8.97
N VAL A 211 -7.34 5.57 -9.97
CA VAL A 211 -6.81 5.96 -11.28
C VAL A 211 -6.00 7.26 -11.22
N ILE A 212 -4.76 7.20 -11.73
CA ILE A 212 -3.87 8.37 -11.90
C ILE A 212 -4.40 9.25 -13.04
N GLY A 213 -4.24 10.57 -12.95
CA GLY A 213 -4.74 11.54 -13.93
C GLY A 213 -6.20 11.95 -13.73
N HIS A 214 -6.91 11.29 -12.84
CA HIS A 214 -8.29 11.63 -12.52
C HIS A 214 -8.38 12.40 -11.21
N ARG A 215 -9.07 13.54 -11.25
CA ARG A 215 -9.41 14.34 -10.06
C ARG A 215 -10.47 13.61 -9.23
N ILE A 216 -10.48 13.84 -7.90
CA ILE A 216 -11.54 13.34 -7.03
C ILE A 216 -12.91 13.73 -7.58
N LYS A 217 -13.85 12.79 -7.61
CA LYS A 217 -15.26 13.06 -7.90
C LYS A 217 -15.88 13.85 -6.73
N LYS A 218 -15.49 15.11 -6.61
CA LYS A 218 -15.80 15.99 -5.46
C LYS A 218 -17.30 16.10 -5.16
N GLY A 219 -18.17 16.19 -6.18
CA GLY A 219 -19.62 16.27 -6.00
C GLY A 219 -20.16 15.07 -5.23
N PRO A 220 -20.13 13.85 -5.80
CA PRO A 220 -20.59 12.63 -5.13
C PRO A 220 -19.94 12.42 -3.75
N LEU A 221 -18.63 12.71 -3.60
CA LEU A 221 -17.95 12.58 -2.33
C LEU A 221 -18.59 13.51 -1.28
N ILE A 222 -18.71 14.82 -1.55
CA ILE A 222 -19.25 15.80 -0.61
C ILE A 222 -20.72 15.51 -0.29
N ASP A 223 -21.52 15.09 -1.28
CA ASP A 223 -22.92 14.73 -1.09
C ASP A 223 -23.10 13.51 -0.16
N SER A 224 -22.11 12.62 -0.09
CA SER A 224 -22.09 11.42 0.77
C SER A 224 -21.64 11.71 2.21
N LEU A 225 -20.92 12.81 2.47
CA LEU A 225 -20.32 13.09 3.77
C LEU A 225 -21.33 13.16 4.94
N PRO A 226 -22.55 13.74 4.81
CA PRO A 226 -23.51 13.77 5.93
C PRO A 226 -23.87 12.36 6.40
N GLN A 227 -24.05 11.40 5.48
CA GLN A 227 -24.35 10.02 5.80
C GLN A 227 -23.13 9.33 6.42
N LEU A 228 -21.93 9.53 5.84
CA LEU A 228 -20.68 8.97 6.33
C LEU A 228 -20.41 9.41 7.79
N VAL A 229 -20.53 10.70 8.08
CA VAL A 229 -20.33 11.26 9.43
C VAL A 229 -21.37 10.72 10.42
N SER A 230 -22.65 10.59 10.01
CA SER A 230 -23.69 10.04 10.87
C SER A 230 -23.52 8.55 11.17
N SER A 231 -22.75 7.81 10.36
CA SER A 231 -22.46 6.38 10.54
C SER A 231 -21.17 6.10 11.33
N LEU A 232 -20.45 7.12 11.80
CA LEU A 232 -19.26 6.96 12.62
C LEU A 232 -19.55 6.17 13.91
N SER A 233 -18.82 5.07 14.08
CA SER A 233 -18.95 4.18 15.24
C SER A 233 -17.59 3.65 15.69
N SER A 234 -17.49 3.31 16.98
CA SER A 234 -16.32 2.61 17.56
C SER A 234 -16.45 1.08 17.46
N SER A 235 -17.44 0.56 16.72
CA SER A 235 -17.64 -0.88 16.57
C SER A 235 -16.63 -1.52 15.61
N GLU A 236 -16.46 -2.84 15.74
CA GLU A 236 -15.62 -3.64 14.84
C GLU A 236 -16.14 -3.58 13.38
N GLU A 237 -17.47 -3.59 13.20
CA GLU A 237 -18.09 -3.51 11.88
C GLU A 237 -17.75 -2.18 11.17
N ALA A 238 -17.66 -1.09 11.92
CA ALA A 238 -17.27 0.22 11.38
C ALA A 238 -15.80 0.24 10.95
N ALA A 239 -14.91 -0.36 11.74
CA ALA A 239 -13.51 -0.54 11.38
C ALA A 239 -13.35 -1.40 10.11
N ASN A 240 -14.08 -2.51 10.04
CA ASN A 240 -14.09 -3.41 8.89
C ASN A 240 -14.66 -2.73 7.63
N ALA A 241 -15.73 -1.94 7.78
CA ALA A 241 -16.29 -1.15 6.67
C ALA A 241 -15.28 -0.14 6.12
N ALA A 242 -14.53 0.54 6.99
CA ALA A 242 -13.46 1.45 6.59
C ALA A 242 -12.32 0.70 5.89
N ALA A 243 -11.88 -0.45 6.42
CA ALA A 243 -10.83 -1.27 5.81
C ALA A 243 -11.21 -1.79 4.41
N VAL A 244 -12.47 -2.12 4.17
CA VAL A 244 -12.99 -2.50 2.84
C VAL A 244 -13.02 -1.29 1.91
N ALA A 245 -13.48 -0.13 2.39
CA ALA A 245 -13.70 1.04 1.56
C ALA A 245 -12.41 1.63 0.97
N ILE A 246 -11.25 1.41 1.61
CA ILE A 246 -9.96 1.91 1.11
C ILE A 246 -9.30 1.01 0.07
N THR A 247 -9.77 -0.24 -0.11
CA THR A 247 -9.17 -1.21 -1.05
C THR A 247 -9.41 -0.82 -2.52
N THR A 248 -8.53 -1.26 -3.43
CA THR A 248 -8.68 -1.06 -4.89
C THR A 248 -8.72 -2.41 -5.62
N THR A 249 -7.58 -2.91 -6.07
CA THR A 249 -7.39 -4.22 -6.69
C THR A 249 -7.22 -5.33 -5.66
N ASP A 250 -7.15 -4.97 -4.39
CA ASP A 250 -7.07 -5.91 -3.26
C ASP A 250 -8.19 -6.94 -3.31
N LEU A 251 -7.85 -8.20 -3.06
CA LEU A 251 -8.80 -9.31 -2.94
C LEU A 251 -9.33 -9.46 -1.52
N VAL A 252 -8.64 -8.90 -0.54
CA VAL A 252 -8.94 -8.98 0.89
C VAL A 252 -8.74 -7.62 1.58
N SER A 253 -9.51 -7.36 2.65
CA SER A 253 -9.27 -6.21 3.53
C SER A 253 -8.15 -6.52 4.53
N LYS A 254 -7.43 -5.49 4.97
CA LYS A 254 -6.30 -5.63 5.88
C LYS A 254 -6.52 -4.73 7.09
N SER A 255 -6.83 -5.36 8.22
CA SER A 255 -7.17 -4.70 9.48
C SER A 255 -6.64 -5.53 10.65
N VAL A 256 -6.07 -4.88 11.66
CA VAL A 256 -5.54 -5.55 12.85
C VAL A 256 -5.62 -4.63 14.06
N ALA A 257 -5.80 -5.21 15.24
CA ALA A 257 -5.56 -4.51 16.49
C ALA A 257 -4.88 -5.43 17.50
N VAL A 258 -4.05 -4.83 18.34
CA VAL A 258 -3.37 -5.52 19.44
C VAL A 258 -3.53 -4.75 20.74
N GLU A 259 -3.49 -5.47 21.84
CA GLU A 259 -3.42 -4.96 23.19
C GLU A 259 -2.09 -5.35 23.81
N THR A 260 -1.43 -4.41 24.47
CA THR A 260 -0.15 -4.62 25.18
C THR A 260 -0.16 -3.85 26.49
N THR A 261 0.84 -4.10 27.36
CA THR A 261 1.00 -3.37 28.62
C THR A 261 2.17 -2.41 28.52
N ILE A 262 1.95 -1.13 28.81
CA ILE A 262 2.95 -0.07 28.80
C ILE A 262 2.92 0.66 30.13
N GLY A 263 4.03 0.65 30.86
CA GLY A 263 4.07 1.26 32.19
C GLY A 263 3.02 0.72 33.19
N GLY A 264 2.64 -0.55 33.05
CA GLY A 264 1.61 -1.20 33.86
C GLY A 264 0.16 -0.92 33.41
N THR A 265 -0.05 -0.14 32.36
CA THR A 265 -1.38 0.21 31.83
C THR A 265 -1.64 -0.54 30.51
N SER A 266 -2.86 -1.05 30.32
CA SER A 266 -3.29 -1.62 29.03
C SER A 266 -3.38 -0.53 27.97
N VAL A 267 -2.69 -0.73 26.86
CA VAL A 267 -2.65 0.18 25.70
C VAL A 267 -2.99 -0.63 24.45
N LYS A 268 -3.79 -0.02 23.58
CA LYS A 268 -4.21 -0.63 22.32
C LYS A 268 -3.59 0.09 21.13
N LEU A 269 -3.28 -0.69 20.11
CA LEU A 269 -2.90 -0.20 18.80
C LEU A 269 -3.79 -0.87 17.75
N GLY A 270 -4.27 -0.10 16.79
CA GLY A 270 -5.08 -0.61 15.68
C GLY A 270 -4.57 -0.06 14.35
N GLY A 271 -4.79 -0.80 13.27
CA GLY A 271 -4.37 -0.34 11.95
C GLY A 271 -5.21 -0.92 10.83
N ILE A 272 -5.33 -0.16 9.75
CA ILE A 272 -5.83 -0.61 8.45
C ILE A 272 -4.83 -0.22 7.37
N ALA A 273 -4.74 -1.05 6.33
CA ALA A 273 -3.93 -0.75 5.16
C ALA A 273 -4.56 -1.31 3.89
N LYS A 274 -4.15 -0.78 2.73
CA LYS A 274 -4.52 -1.33 1.43
C LYS A 274 -3.30 -1.36 0.52
N GLY A 275 -3.33 -2.26 -0.44
CA GLY A 275 -2.35 -2.38 -1.49
C GLY A 275 -2.29 -3.82 -2.01
N SER A 276 -2.07 -3.96 -3.33
CA SER A 276 -1.98 -5.23 -4.04
C SER A 276 -1.08 -5.10 -5.28
N GLY A 277 -1.14 -3.97 -6.01
CA GLY A 277 -0.27 -3.62 -7.12
C GLY A 277 0.34 -2.23 -6.98
N MET A 278 1.39 -1.93 -7.77
CA MET A 278 2.26 -0.75 -7.65
C MET A 278 2.85 -0.65 -6.24
N ILE A 279 3.52 -1.73 -5.78
CA ILE A 279 4.04 -1.88 -4.41
C ILE A 279 5.56 -2.08 -4.42
N HIS A 280 6.30 -1.01 -4.19
CA HIS A 280 7.72 -1.00 -3.86
C HIS A 280 8.07 0.26 -3.07
N PRO A 281 7.72 0.32 -1.78
CA PRO A 281 7.90 1.54 -0.99
C PRO A 281 9.37 1.97 -0.83
N ASP A 282 9.61 3.26 -1.08
CA ASP A 282 10.71 4.03 -0.49
C ASP A 282 10.07 5.22 0.24
N MET A 283 9.70 5.02 1.51
CA MET A 283 8.84 5.86 2.34
C MET A 283 7.34 5.81 1.96
N ALA A 284 6.80 4.59 1.87
CA ALA A 284 5.42 4.16 1.71
C ALA A 284 4.90 3.98 0.27
N THR A 285 4.44 2.73 -0.09
CA THR A 285 3.66 2.46 -1.32
C THR A 285 2.34 1.79 -0.95
N MET A 286 1.49 2.52 -0.20
CA MET A 286 0.20 2.02 0.26
C MET A 286 -0.57 3.16 0.91
N LEU A 287 -1.84 2.98 1.17
CA LEU A 287 -2.54 3.81 2.13
C LEU A 287 -2.69 3.05 3.43
N GLY A 288 -2.43 3.70 4.55
CA GLY A 288 -2.64 3.11 5.86
C GLY A 288 -2.85 4.13 6.95
N VAL A 289 -3.65 3.72 7.92
CA VAL A 289 -3.85 4.47 9.15
C VAL A 289 -3.58 3.56 10.33
N VAL A 290 -2.75 4.01 11.26
CA VAL A 290 -2.53 3.37 12.55
C VAL A 290 -3.00 4.29 13.66
N THR A 291 -3.71 3.73 14.62
CA THR A 291 -4.26 4.42 15.80
C THR A 291 -3.71 3.81 17.07
N THR A 292 -3.55 4.62 18.12
CA THR A 292 -3.23 4.13 19.47
C THR A 292 -3.86 5.05 20.52
N ASP A 293 -4.16 4.50 21.68
CA ASP A 293 -4.58 5.28 22.85
C ASP A 293 -3.42 5.56 23.83
N ALA A 294 -2.18 5.24 23.44
CA ALA A 294 -0.97 5.62 24.18
C ALA A 294 -0.83 7.15 24.27
N SER A 295 -0.30 7.61 25.40
CA SER A 295 0.12 9.00 25.59
C SER A 295 1.56 9.17 25.15
N VAL A 296 1.82 9.96 24.11
CA VAL A 296 3.16 10.09 23.50
C VAL A 296 3.39 11.53 23.02
N SER A 297 4.60 12.04 23.20
CA SER A 297 4.99 13.36 22.67
C SER A 297 5.13 13.35 21.15
N VAL A 298 4.98 14.51 20.52
CA VAL A 298 4.96 14.66 19.06
C VAL A 298 6.23 14.12 18.42
N ASP A 299 7.40 14.52 18.93
CA ASP A 299 8.71 14.16 18.35
C ASP A 299 9.00 12.66 18.51
N VAL A 300 8.62 12.09 19.67
CA VAL A 300 8.75 10.66 19.92
C VAL A 300 7.82 9.87 18.99
N TRP A 301 6.55 10.28 18.86
CA TRP A 301 5.60 9.61 17.98
C TRP A 301 6.03 9.63 16.51
N ARG A 302 6.48 10.79 16.01
CA ARG A 302 7.02 10.94 14.65
C ARG A 302 8.21 10.01 14.40
N SER A 303 9.13 9.93 15.36
CA SER A 303 10.30 9.06 15.27
C SER A 303 9.92 7.57 15.31
N MET A 304 8.97 7.19 16.15
CA MET A 304 8.46 5.81 16.24
C MET A 304 7.78 5.36 14.98
N VAL A 305 6.86 6.19 14.43
CA VAL A 305 6.15 5.85 13.18
C VAL A 305 7.12 5.72 12.02
N LEU A 306 8.10 6.62 11.90
CA LEU A 306 9.13 6.53 10.86
C LEU A 306 9.96 5.23 10.99
N THR A 307 10.36 4.89 12.20
CA THR A 307 11.11 3.65 12.48
C THR A 307 10.30 2.42 12.10
N ALA A 308 9.05 2.36 12.54
CA ALA A 308 8.16 1.23 12.26
C ALA A 308 7.87 1.08 10.75
N VAL A 309 7.69 2.17 10.02
CA VAL A 309 7.54 2.16 8.55
C VAL A 309 8.79 1.61 7.87
N ASN A 310 9.98 2.00 8.33
CA ASN A 310 11.24 1.49 7.78
C ASN A 310 11.43 -0.01 8.03
N ARG A 311 10.86 -0.56 9.10
CA ARG A 311 10.91 -1.97 9.46
C ARG A 311 9.73 -2.81 8.92
N SER A 312 8.79 -2.17 8.24
CA SER A 312 7.56 -2.81 7.76
C SER A 312 7.27 -2.47 6.30
N PHE A 313 6.50 -1.42 6.03
CA PHE A 313 6.06 -1.06 4.69
C PHE A 313 7.22 -0.76 3.74
N ASN A 314 8.31 -0.12 4.19
CA ASN A 314 9.49 0.09 3.34
C ASN A 314 10.25 -1.22 3.01
N GLN A 315 9.86 -2.34 3.59
CA GLN A 315 10.44 -3.65 3.36
C GLN A 315 9.56 -4.58 2.51
N ILE A 316 8.44 -4.11 1.97
CA ILE A 316 7.63 -4.91 1.04
C ILE A 316 7.88 -4.54 -0.41
N THR A 317 7.57 -5.49 -1.32
CA THR A 317 7.53 -5.27 -2.76
C THR A 317 6.63 -6.28 -3.47
N VAL A 318 5.86 -5.83 -4.45
CA VAL A 318 5.11 -6.69 -5.36
C VAL A 318 5.73 -6.64 -6.76
N ASP A 319 5.93 -5.46 -7.31
CA ASP A 319 6.29 -5.25 -8.71
C ASP A 319 7.51 -4.33 -8.93
N GLY A 320 8.04 -3.73 -7.88
CA GLY A 320 9.17 -2.81 -7.98
C GLY A 320 8.78 -1.37 -8.30
N ASP A 321 7.49 -1.05 -8.43
CA ASP A 321 7.00 0.27 -8.80
C ASP A 321 6.51 1.07 -7.57
N THR A 322 6.97 2.34 -7.47
CA THR A 322 6.61 3.27 -6.39
C THR A 322 5.42 4.13 -6.79
N SER A 323 4.37 4.14 -5.97
CA SER A 323 3.15 4.91 -6.22
C SER A 323 3.32 6.43 -5.97
N THR A 324 2.41 7.19 -6.54
CA THR A 324 2.28 8.65 -6.36
C THR A 324 1.56 9.05 -5.07
N ASN A 325 0.86 8.11 -4.42
CA ASN A 325 -0.12 8.41 -3.36
C ASN A 325 0.26 7.90 -1.96
N ASP A 326 1.35 7.17 -1.86
CA ASP A 326 1.67 6.42 -0.65
C ASP A 326 1.71 7.30 0.58
N THR A 327 0.94 6.89 1.57
CA THR A 327 0.76 7.61 2.82
C THR A 327 0.49 6.63 3.96
N LEU A 328 1.22 6.78 5.08
CA LEU A 328 0.82 6.22 6.36
C LEU A 328 0.61 7.37 7.36
N LEU A 329 -0.55 7.39 7.99
CA LEU A 329 -0.89 8.34 9.06
C LEU A 329 -1.02 7.61 10.39
N GLY A 330 -0.29 8.06 11.39
CA GLY A 330 -0.34 7.54 12.76
C GLY A 330 -0.97 8.55 13.71
N LEU A 331 -2.02 8.16 14.44
CA LEU A 331 -2.75 9.00 15.38
C LEU A 331 -2.70 8.40 16.80
N ALA A 332 -2.33 9.21 17.79
CA ALA A 332 -2.27 8.80 19.19
C ALA A 332 -3.22 9.69 20.03
N SER A 333 -4.27 9.10 20.60
CA SER A 333 -5.31 9.84 21.36
C SER A 333 -4.93 10.14 22.81
N GLY A 334 -3.97 9.41 23.39
CA GLY A 334 -3.57 9.55 24.81
C GLY A 334 -4.61 9.06 25.82
N LYS A 335 -5.66 8.35 25.39
CA LYS A 335 -6.83 8.01 26.22
C LYS A 335 -6.70 6.74 27.06
N ALA A 336 -5.61 5.96 26.91
CA ALA A 336 -5.38 4.76 27.73
C ALA A 336 -5.10 5.10 29.21
N GLY A 337 -4.72 6.34 29.52
CA GLY A 337 -4.29 6.73 30.87
C GLY A 337 -2.90 6.22 31.24
N ALA A 338 -2.13 5.75 30.28
CA ALA A 338 -0.72 5.38 30.44
C ALA A 338 0.16 6.63 30.63
N PRO A 339 1.34 6.50 31.28
CA PRO A 339 2.30 7.58 31.39
C PRO A 339 2.68 8.18 30.04
N LEU A 340 2.94 9.50 30.03
CA LEU A 340 3.43 10.18 28.82
C LEU A 340 4.82 9.63 28.43
N ILE A 341 4.94 9.19 27.20
CA ILE A 341 6.19 8.77 26.60
C ILE A 341 6.83 9.97 25.90
N ASP A 342 7.85 10.55 26.47
CA ASP A 342 8.56 11.76 25.99
C ASP A 342 10.02 11.52 25.63
N SER A 343 10.50 10.27 25.77
CA SER A 343 11.86 9.84 25.43
C SER A 343 11.86 8.50 24.71
N LEU A 344 12.62 8.38 23.63
CA LEU A 344 12.83 7.12 22.90
C LEU A 344 13.62 6.08 23.70
N GLU A 345 14.37 6.53 24.72
CA GLU A 345 15.23 5.67 25.53
C GLU A 345 14.47 4.96 26.66
N SER A 346 13.21 5.36 26.93
CA SER A 346 12.41 4.79 28.01
C SER A 346 11.96 3.35 27.69
N THR A 347 11.72 2.57 28.73
CA THR A 347 11.17 1.21 28.59
C THR A 347 9.81 1.22 27.94
N GLU A 348 8.98 2.21 28.29
CA GLU A 348 7.65 2.42 27.73
C GLU A 348 7.71 2.71 26.21
N ALA A 349 8.69 3.51 25.78
CA ALA A 349 8.94 3.76 24.37
C ALA A 349 9.33 2.49 23.62
N GLN A 350 10.20 1.67 24.17
CA GLN A 350 10.60 0.40 23.56
C GLN A 350 9.43 -0.59 23.48
N GLN A 351 8.56 -0.64 24.49
CA GLN A 351 7.35 -1.46 24.48
C GLN A 351 6.37 -1.00 23.39
N LEU A 352 6.10 0.31 23.33
CA LEU A 352 5.21 0.88 22.29
C LEU A 352 5.79 0.67 20.90
N GLN A 353 7.10 0.91 20.69
CA GLN A 353 7.78 0.70 19.41
C GLN A 353 7.65 -0.76 18.95
N SER A 354 7.86 -1.72 19.84
CA SER A 354 7.78 -3.15 19.50
C SER A 354 6.37 -3.55 19.07
N ALA A 355 5.33 -3.04 19.74
CA ALA A 355 3.94 -3.30 19.37
C ALA A 355 3.54 -2.60 18.06
N LEU A 356 4.04 -1.37 17.84
CA LEU A 356 3.83 -0.63 16.60
C LEU A 356 4.52 -1.33 15.41
N ASP A 357 5.77 -1.77 15.59
CA ASP A 357 6.49 -2.56 14.58
C ASP A 357 5.70 -3.83 14.21
N ALA A 358 5.14 -4.53 15.20
CA ALA A 358 4.36 -5.75 14.97
C ALA A 358 3.08 -5.49 14.16
N VAL A 359 2.30 -4.47 14.53
CA VAL A 359 1.07 -4.08 13.80
C VAL A 359 1.40 -3.73 12.36
N LEU A 360 2.40 -2.87 12.13
CA LEU A 360 2.76 -2.44 10.78
C LEU A 360 3.40 -3.57 9.97
N GLN A 361 4.17 -4.48 10.57
CA GLN A 361 4.70 -5.67 9.88
C GLN A 361 3.59 -6.64 9.50
N GLY A 362 2.60 -6.86 10.36
CA GLY A 362 1.43 -7.69 10.05
C GLY A 362 0.67 -7.17 8.84
N LEU A 363 0.39 -5.87 8.80
CA LEU A 363 -0.27 -5.21 7.66
C LEU A 363 0.60 -5.26 6.39
N ALA A 364 1.90 -5.02 6.51
CA ALA A 364 2.83 -5.04 5.38
C ALA A 364 2.95 -6.44 4.75
N LYS A 365 3.05 -7.49 5.57
CA LYS A 365 3.04 -8.89 5.11
C LYS A 365 1.74 -9.22 4.39
N SER A 366 0.60 -8.75 4.90
CA SER A 366 -0.70 -8.97 4.27
C SER A 366 -0.84 -8.28 2.91
N ILE A 367 -0.21 -7.11 2.71
CA ILE A 367 -0.13 -6.46 1.40
C ILE A 367 0.70 -7.31 0.41
N ALA A 368 1.87 -7.79 0.82
CA ALA A 368 2.71 -8.62 -0.02
C ALA A 368 2.07 -9.99 -0.31
N TRP A 369 1.35 -10.56 0.67
CA TRP A 369 0.59 -11.80 0.53
C TRP A 369 -0.56 -11.66 -0.48
N ASP A 370 -1.28 -10.51 -0.47
CA ASP A 370 -2.38 -10.20 -1.38
C ASP A 370 -1.88 -9.51 -2.68
N GLY A 371 -0.61 -9.63 -3.03
CA GLY A 371 -0.06 -9.06 -4.26
C GLY A 371 -0.82 -9.54 -5.50
N GLU A 372 -1.01 -8.67 -6.49
CA GLU A 372 -1.72 -9.01 -7.74
C GLU A 372 -1.17 -10.28 -8.37
N GLY A 373 -2.02 -11.31 -8.47
CA GLY A 373 -1.67 -12.61 -9.03
C GLY A 373 -0.71 -13.46 -8.17
N ALA A 374 -0.44 -13.08 -6.92
CA ALA A 374 0.43 -13.83 -6.02
C ALA A 374 -0.12 -15.23 -5.71
N THR A 375 0.77 -16.22 -5.62
CA THR A 375 0.44 -17.57 -5.14
C THR A 375 1.05 -17.88 -3.79
N CYS A 376 2.03 -17.10 -3.32
CA CYS A 376 2.64 -17.24 -1.99
C CYS A 376 3.34 -15.95 -1.57
N LEU A 377 3.46 -15.77 -0.26
CA LEU A 377 4.33 -14.77 0.36
C LEU A 377 5.79 -15.23 0.28
N ILE A 378 6.70 -14.34 -0.02
CA ILE A 378 8.16 -14.54 0.12
C ILE A 378 8.63 -13.70 1.30
N GLU A 379 9.22 -14.34 2.30
CA GLU A 379 9.90 -13.67 3.42
C GLU A 379 11.40 -13.86 3.28
N VAL A 380 12.15 -12.75 3.21
CA VAL A 380 13.62 -12.73 3.13
C VAL A 380 14.17 -12.17 4.42
N LYS A 381 14.92 -13.00 5.15
CA LYS A 381 15.65 -12.61 6.37
C LYS A 381 17.13 -12.47 6.05
N VAL A 382 17.73 -11.35 6.40
CA VAL A 382 19.18 -11.12 6.28
C VAL A 382 19.77 -10.88 7.66
N THR A 383 20.92 -11.50 7.92
CA THR A 383 21.69 -11.37 9.17
C THR A 383 23.16 -11.18 8.85
N GLY A 384 23.91 -10.68 9.85
CA GLY A 384 25.36 -10.55 9.74
C GLY A 384 25.85 -9.35 8.92
N ALA A 385 24.96 -8.43 8.51
CA ALA A 385 25.33 -7.19 7.87
C ALA A 385 25.94 -6.19 8.86
N GLU A 386 26.57 -5.15 8.38
CA GLU A 386 27.19 -4.10 9.20
C GLU A 386 26.14 -3.33 10.05
N SER A 387 24.96 -3.11 9.49
CA SER A 387 23.85 -2.39 10.12
C SER A 387 22.47 -2.96 9.75
N GLU A 388 21.43 -2.59 10.52
CA GLU A 388 20.03 -2.92 10.18
C GLU A 388 19.66 -2.42 8.77
N ALA A 389 20.08 -1.19 8.43
CA ALA A 389 19.81 -0.60 7.11
C ALA A 389 20.51 -1.39 5.98
N ALA A 390 21.74 -1.85 6.17
CA ALA A 390 22.44 -2.69 5.20
C ALA A 390 21.72 -4.04 5.03
N ALA A 391 21.32 -4.69 6.12
CA ALA A 391 20.53 -5.92 6.08
C ALA A 391 19.20 -5.73 5.34
N ALA A 392 18.50 -4.63 5.60
CA ALA A 392 17.25 -4.25 4.97
C ALA A 392 17.41 -4.08 3.45
N THR A 393 18.46 -3.41 3.01
CA THR A 393 18.77 -3.20 1.59
C THR A 393 19.02 -4.53 0.87
N VAL A 394 19.81 -5.43 1.44
CA VAL A 394 20.06 -6.77 0.86
C VAL A 394 18.75 -7.57 0.81
N ALA A 395 17.97 -7.59 1.90
CA ALA A 395 16.72 -8.33 1.96
C ALA A 395 15.73 -7.84 0.89
N LYS A 396 15.57 -6.51 0.77
CA LYS A 396 14.68 -5.90 -0.23
C LYS A 396 15.15 -6.18 -1.65
N SER A 397 16.45 -6.16 -1.93
CA SER A 397 17.03 -6.50 -3.22
C SER A 397 16.67 -7.94 -3.65
N VAL A 398 16.75 -8.90 -2.71
CA VAL A 398 16.37 -10.29 -2.99
C VAL A 398 14.86 -10.42 -3.21
N ALA A 399 14.03 -9.82 -2.34
CA ALA A 399 12.58 -9.89 -2.43
C ALA A 399 12.03 -9.23 -3.71
N SER A 400 12.69 -8.18 -4.23
CA SER A 400 12.29 -7.47 -5.45
C SER A 400 12.83 -8.08 -6.75
N SER A 401 13.73 -9.04 -6.67
CA SER A 401 14.34 -9.67 -7.88
C SER A 401 13.29 -10.43 -8.70
N SER A 402 12.96 -9.94 -9.89
CA SER A 402 12.04 -10.63 -10.81
C SER A 402 12.45 -12.08 -11.10
N LEU A 403 13.78 -12.35 -11.17
CA LEU A 403 14.28 -13.70 -11.40
C LEU A 403 14.09 -14.60 -10.16
N VAL A 404 14.25 -14.09 -8.95
CA VAL A 404 13.96 -14.82 -7.70
C VAL A 404 12.47 -15.13 -7.63
N LYS A 405 11.62 -14.12 -7.80
CA LYS A 405 10.15 -14.25 -7.79
C LYS A 405 9.64 -15.25 -8.83
N ALA A 406 10.17 -15.20 -10.06
CA ALA A 406 9.84 -16.16 -11.11
C ALA A 406 10.35 -17.58 -10.82
N ALA A 407 11.50 -17.73 -10.14
CA ALA A 407 12.00 -19.05 -9.72
C ALA A 407 11.08 -19.66 -8.66
N VAL A 408 10.60 -18.86 -7.68
CA VAL A 408 9.63 -19.32 -6.68
C VAL A 408 8.34 -19.79 -7.35
N TYR A 409 7.77 -18.99 -8.24
CA TYR A 409 6.58 -19.38 -9.02
C TYR A 409 6.79 -20.67 -9.81
N GLY A 410 7.96 -20.81 -10.49
CA GLY A 410 8.36 -21.98 -11.26
C GLY A 410 8.80 -23.20 -10.43
N ARG A 411 8.72 -23.12 -9.08
CA ARG A 411 9.13 -24.18 -8.15
C ARG A 411 10.60 -24.58 -8.30
N ASP A 412 11.47 -23.61 -8.69
CA ASP A 412 12.91 -23.80 -8.87
C ASP A 412 13.69 -23.28 -7.65
N PRO A 413 14.31 -24.16 -6.82
CA PRO A 413 15.14 -23.74 -5.69
C PRO A 413 16.47 -23.16 -6.17
N ASN A 414 16.42 -21.93 -6.72
CA ASN A 414 17.50 -21.31 -7.45
C ASN A 414 18.35 -20.39 -6.55
N TRP A 415 19.31 -20.99 -5.82
CA TRP A 415 20.26 -20.25 -4.99
C TRP A 415 21.08 -19.22 -5.78
N GLY A 416 21.39 -19.49 -7.06
CA GLY A 416 22.18 -18.59 -7.90
C GLY A 416 21.50 -17.24 -8.13
N ARG A 417 20.17 -17.22 -8.32
CA ARG A 417 19.38 -15.99 -8.44
C ARG A 417 19.32 -15.24 -7.12
N ILE A 418 19.21 -15.96 -5.99
CA ILE A 418 19.22 -15.35 -4.65
C ILE A 418 20.58 -14.71 -4.37
N ALA A 419 21.69 -15.43 -4.59
CA ALA A 419 23.04 -14.90 -4.42
C ALA A 419 23.32 -13.69 -5.31
N CYS A 420 22.89 -13.77 -6.58
CA CYS A 420 23.02 -12.65 -7.54
C CYS A 420 22.27 -11.41 -7.05
N ALA A 421 21.03 -11.58 -6.57
CA ALA A 421 20.23 -10.47 -6.06
C ALA A 421 20.83 -9.84 -4.80
N ALA A 422 21.41 -10.63 -3.90
CA ALA A 422 22.19 -10.12 -2.78
C ALA A 422 23.43 -9.34 -3.24
N GLY A 423 24.15 -9.87 -4.24
CA GLY A 423 25.40 -9.31 -4.75
C GLY A 423 25.27 -7.96 -5.45
N TYR A 424 24.12 -7.66 -6.10
CA TYR A 424 23.88 -6.35 -6.72
C TYR A 424 23.09 -5.36 -5.83
N SER A 425 22.88 -5.70 -4.55
CA SER A 425 22.12 -4.85 -3.62
C SER A 425 22.72 -3.45 -3.37
N GLY A 426 23.99 -3.24 -3.73
CA GLY A 426 24.74 -2.03 -3.44
C GLY A 426 25.34 -2.01 -2.02
N VAL A 427 25.21 -3.09 -1.27
CA VAL A 427 25.83 -3.26 0.04
C VAL A 427 27.08 -4.10 -0.08
N ASP A 428 28.19 -3.62 0.46
CA ASP A 428 29.45 -4.37 0.49
C ASP A 428 29.37 -5.47 1.56
N PHE A 429 29.73 -6.70 1.15
CA PHE A 429 29.93 -7.83 2.06
C PHE A 429 30.94 -8.83 1.44
N ASP A 430 31.55 -9.66 2.28
CA ASP A 430 32.48 -10.69 1.81
C ASP A 430 31.70 -11.88 1.17
N PRO A 431 31.79 -12.09 -0.16
CA PRO A 431 31.07 -13.17 -0.83
C PRO A 431 31.40 -14.56 -0.25
N ASN A 432 32.61 -14.74 0.32
CA ASN A 432 33.03 -16.01 0.92
C ASN A 432 32.34 -16.29 2.28
N LYS A 433 31.61 -15.34 2.82
CA LYS A 433 30.80 -15.51 4.03
C LYS A 433 29.31 -15.69 3.74
N LEU A 434 28.92 -15.61 2.48
CA LEU A 434 27.51 -15.76 2.11
C LEU A 434 27.02 -17.18 2.38
N ARG A 435 25.94 -17.28 3.16
CA ARG A 435 25.18 -18.49 3.43
C ARG A 435 23.72 -18.26 3.01
N ILE A 436 23.11 -19.25 2.37
CA ILE A 436 21.73 -19.16 1.90
C ILE A 436 20.95 -20.41 2.28
N HIS A 437 19.80 -20.20 2.95
CA HIS A 437 18.78 -21.22 3.18
C HIS A 437 17.51 -20.90 2.42
N LEU A 438 16.78 -21.93 2.01
CA LEU A 438 15.42 -21.89 1.51
C LEU A 438 14.58 -22.84 2.38
N GLY A 439 13.75 -22.28 3.27
CA GLY A 439 13.16 -23.04 4.36
C GLY A 439 14.24 -23.75 5.18
N GLU A 440 14.13 -25.06 5.34
CA GLU A 440 15.12 -25.90 6.04
C GLU A 440 16.35 -26.27 5.19
N PHE A 441 16.30 -26.03 3.87
CA PHE A 441 17.36 -26.45 2.95
C PHE A 441 18.51 -25.45 2.93
N LEU A 442 19.71 -25.88 3.31
CA LEU A 442 20.95 -25.12 3.12
C LEU A 442 21.40 -25.29 1.65
N LEU A 443 21.42 -24.19 0.89
CA LEU A 443 21.73 -24.18 -0.54
C LEU A 443 23.14 -23.71 -0.84
N MET A 444 23.70 -22.85 0.03
CA MET A 444 25.01 -22.23 -0.12
C MET A 444 25.66 -22.04 1.25
N GLU A 445 26.94 -22.32 1.36
CA GLU A 445 27.77 -22.14 2.55
C GLU A 445 29.12 -21.57 2.16
N ALA A 446 29.63 -20.61 2.92
CA ALA A 446 30.93 -19.98 2.68
C ALA A 446 31.13 -19.52 1.22
N GLY A 447 30.09 -18.93 0.61
CA GLY A 447 30.11 -18.47 -0.76
C GLY A 447 30.13 -19.58 -1.83
N GLN A 448 30.00 -20.85 -1.44
CA GLN A 448 30.02 -21.98 -2.35
C GLN A 448 28.69 -22.74 -2.33
N PRO A 449 28.20 -23.23 -3.49
CA PRO A 449 27.03 -24.09 -3.53
C PRO A 449 27.34 -25.43 -2.84
N ILE A 450 26.34 -25.96 -2.14
CA ILE A 450 26.43 -27.30 -1.56
C ILE A 450 25.39 -28.24 -2.16
N ALA A 451 25.63 -29.54 -2.05
CA ALA A 451 24.64 -30.53 -2.46
C ALA A 451 23.44 -30.53 -1.52
N PHE A 452 22.23 -30.51 -2.08
CA PHE A 452 20.97 -30.57 -1.34
C PHE A 452 19.92 -31.39 -2.12
N ASP A 453 18.87 -31.82 -1.45
CA ASP A 453 17.74 -32.49 -2.10
C ASP A 453 16.89 -31.48 -2.87
N ARG A 454 17.19 -31.39 -4.19
CA ARG A 454 16.49 -30.45 -5.08
C ARG A 454 15.00 -30.79 -5.24
N ALA A 455 14.65 -32.07 -5.20
CA ALA A 455 13.25 -32.48 -5.34
C ALA A 455 12.42 -32.10 -4.11
N ALA A 456 12.98 -32.31 -2.91
CA ALA A 456 12.33 -31.90 -1.66
C ALA A 456 12.22 -30.35 -1.56
N ALA A 457 13.27 -29.62 -1.93
CA ALA A 457 13.21 -28.14 -1.96
C ALA A 457 12.19 -27.61 -2.99
N SER A 458 12.07 -28.25 -4.16
CA SER A 458 11.02 -27.92 -5.14
C SER A 458 9.61 -28.24 -4.60
N ALA A 459 9.45 -29.35 -3.88
CA ALA A 459 8.18 -29.71 -3.24
C ALA A 459 7.79 -28.71 -2.14
N TYR A 460 8.75 -28.17 -1.38
CA TYR A 460 8.54 -27.08 -0.44
C TYR A 460 7.95 -25.82 -1.13
N LEU A 461 8.57 -25.37 -2.22
CA LEU A 461 8.07 -24.24 -3.01
C LEU A 461 6.66 -24.52 -3.58
N LYS A 462 6.45 -25.75 -4.08
CA LYS A 462 5.13 -26.17 -4.58
C LYS A 462 4.07 -26.11 -3.51
N LYS A 463 4.36 -26.63 -2.32
CA LYS A 463 3.42 -26.59 -1.19
C LYS A 463 3.05 -25.16 -0.82
N ALA A 464 4.03 -24.25 -0.70
CA ALA A 464 3.78 -22.84 -0.40
C ALA A 464 2.84 -22.21 -1.44
N GLY A 465 3.08 -22.41 -2.74
CA GLY A 465 2.20 -21.88 -3.78
C GLY A 465 0.80 -22.52 -3.81
N ASP A 466 0.68 -23.82 -3.54
CA ASP A 466 -0.61 -24.52 -3.55
C ASP A 466 -1.51 -24.12 -2.35
N THR A 467 -0.91 -23.68 -1.24
CA THR A 467 -1.62 -23.31 0.01
C THR A 467 -1.64 -21.80 0.27
N HIS A 468 -1.17 -20.98 -0.65
CA HIS A 468 -0.94 -19.54 -0.45
C HIS A 468 -0.15 -19.26 0.85
N GLY A 469 0.86 -20.10 1.08
CA GLY A 469 1.71 -20.07 2.27
C GLY A 469 2.90 -19.13 2.11
N THR A 470 3.89 -19.29 3.02
CA THR A 470 5.11 -18.49 3.03
C THR A 470 6.32 -19.29 2.54
N VAL A 471 7.10 -18.69 1.67
CA VAL A 471 8.45 -19.14 1.27
C VAL A 471 9.48 -18.35 2.06
N GLU A 472 10.20 -19.02 2.96
CA GLU A 472 11.23 -18.42 3.78
C GLU A 472 12.61 -18.52 3.12
N MET A 473 13.32 -17.40 3.01
CA MET A 473 14.70 -17.30 2.56
C MET A 473 15.53 -16.65 3.65
N SER A 474 16.57 -17.34 4.13
CA SER A 474 17.48 -16.78 5.14
C SER A 474 18.88 -16.64 4.57
N LEU A 475 19.42 -15.42 4.62
CA LEU A 475 20.76 -15.11 4.18
C LEU A 475 21.60 -14.65 5.37
N SER A 476 22.85 -15.13 5.44
CA SER A 476 23.88 -14.53 6.30
C SER A 476 24.98 -13.96 5.41
N VAL A 477 25.26 -12.66 5.54
CA VAL A 477 26.22 -11.94 4.69
C VAL A 477 27.53 -11.63 5.43
N GLY A 478 27.65 -12.05 6.69
CA GLY A 478 28.85 -11.81 7.52
C GLY A 478 28.58 -12.09 8.98
N SER A 479 29.27 -11.36 9.87
CA SER A 479 29.18 -11.48 11.33
C SER A 479 28.87 -10.16 12.03
N GLY A 480 28.38 -9.15 11.29
CA GLY A 480 27.96 -7.88 11.86
C GLY A 480 26.65 -7.99 12.67
N PRO A 481 26.28 -6.95 13.41
CA PRO A 481 25.07 -6.94 14.26
C PRO A 481 23.77 -6.75 13.46
N GLY A 482 23.87 -6.34 12.19
CA GLY A 482 22.70 -5.98 11.39
C GLY A 482 21.85 -7.18 11.01
N LYS A 483 20.54 -7.01 11.23
CA LYS A 483 19.50 -7.98 10.89
C LYS A 483 18.27 -7.22 10.40
N SER A 484 17.64 -7.73 9.33
CA SER A 484 16.38 -7.19 8.83
C SER A 484 15.61 -8.23 8.03
N TYR A 485 14.39 -7.85 7.66
CA TYR A 485 13.49 -8.65 6.83
C TYR A 485 13.01 -7.83 5.63
N ALA A 486 12.61 -8.53 4.58
CA ALA A 486 11.78 -7.97 3.50
C ALA A 486 10.75 -9.00 3.06
N TRP A 487 9.63 -8.50 2.54
CA TRP A 487 8.54 -9.35 2.09
C TRP A 487 8.15 -9.02 0.65
N GLY A 488 7.84 -10.04 -0.11
CA GLY A 488 7.34 -9.94 -1.46
C GLY A 488 6.38 -11.09 -1.76
N CYS A 489 6.03 -11.23 -3.02
CA CYS A 489 5.28 -12.38 -3.51
C CYS A 489 6.00 -12.97 -4.72
N ASP A 490 5.60 -14.15 -5.16
CA ASP A 490 6.10 -14.72 -6.42
C ASP A 490 5.61 -13.92 -7.64
N LEU A 491 6.17 -14.17 -8.80
CA LEU A 491 5.80 -13.52 -10.06
C LEU A 491 5.11 -14.55 -10.97
N SER A 492 3.79 -14.48 -10.99
CA SER A 492 2.92 -15.38 -11.75
C SER A 492 2.60 -14.85 -13.16
N TYR A 493 1.98 -15.68 -13.98
CA TYR A 493 1.39 -15.25 -15.25
C TYR A 493 0.17 -14.36 -15.04
N ASP A 494 -0.57 -14.56 -13.94
CA ASP A 494 -1.76 -13.77 -13.61
C ASP A 494 -1.41 -12.32 -13.30
N TYR A 495 -0.22 -12.04 -12.71
CA TYR A 495 0.26 -10.67 -12.56
C TYR A 495 0.29 -9.93 -13.91
N VAL A 496 0.90 -10.56 -14.92
CA VAL A 496 0.99 -9.95 -16.26
C VAL A 496 -0.39 -9.80 -16.88
N LYS A 497 -1.25 -10.80 -16.74
CA LYS A 497 -2.61 -10.77 -17.26
C LYS A 497 -3.44 -9.65 -16.64
N ILE A 498 -3.45 -9.55 -15.32
CA ILE A 498 -4.17 -8.49 -14.58
C ILE A 498 -3.72 -7.12 -15.06
N ASN A 499 -2.42 -6.85 -15.13
CA ASN A 499 -1.89 -5.54 -15.48
C ASN A 499 -1.96 -5.23 -16.99
N ALA A 500 -1.99 -6.24 -17.86
CA ALA A 500 -2.19 -6.05 -19.30
C ALA A 500 -3.66 -5.78 -19.67
N GLU A 501 -4.61 -6.30 -18.88
CA GLU A 501 -6.04 -6.11 -19.09
C GLU A 501 -6.60 -4.91 -18.30
N TYR A 502 -5.88 -4.43 -17.30
CA TYR A 502 -6.26 -3.27 -16.50
C TYR A 502 -6.03 -1.99 -17.30
N THR A 503 -7.10 -1.45 -17.89
CA THR A 503 -7.07 -0.14 -18.55
C THR A 503 -7.54 0.92 -17.58
N THR A 504 -6.63 1.83 -17.25
CA THR A 504 -6.91 3.00 -16.41
C THR A 504 -7.59 4.12 -17.23
#